data_b8261be5496fc84beedc9ceadfaa0b33
#
_entry.id   b8261be5496fc84beedc9ceadfaa0b33
#
_cell.length_a   1.000
_cell.length_b   1.000
_cell.length_c   1.000
_cell.angle_alpha   90.00
_cell.angle_beta   90.00
_cell.angle_gamma   90.00
#
_symmetry.space_group_name_H-M   'P 1'
#
loop_
_entity.id
_entity.type
_entity.pdbx_description
1 polymer ?
#
loop_
_entity_poly.entity_id
_entity_poly.type
_entity_poly.pdbx_seq_one_letter_code
_entity_poly.pdbx_strand_id
1 'polypeptide(L)'
;MTVARSKLPVSPENCVDGFNVDRIRQDFPALNQTVHGQPLAYLDNAASTQRPTAVIEAIGAYYAKDHANVHRGVHTLSQRATDAYEAARQKVQQFINAASTREIVFTSGTTDSINLLAYALEDGIKPGDEIVLSQMEHHSNIVPWQLLCERTGAVLKVVPINEHGELELEAYLSLIRPRTCLVAMAHVSNALGLSLIHISEPTRRTPI
;
A
#
# COMPACT_ATOMS: atom_id res chain seq x y z
N MET A 1 24.94 6.69 -23.28
CA MET A 1 25.65 5.48 -22.83
C MET A 1 24.64 4.34 -22.76
N THR A 2 24.74 3.38 -23.68
CA THR A 2 23.86 2.21 -23.72
C THR A 2 24.40 1.20 -22.72
N VAL A 3 23.72 1.03 -21.58
CA VAL A 3 24.08 0.00 -20.61
C VAL A 3 23.74 -1.36 -21.22
N ALA A 4 24.75 -2.16 -21.49
CA ALA A 4 24.58 -3.53 -21.96
C ALA A 4 23.81 -4.33 -20.89
N ARG A 5 22.62 -4.82 -21.22
CA ARG A 5 21.84 -5.73 -20.38
C ARG A 5 22.55 -7.08 -20.34
N SER A 6 23.29 -7.39 -19.30
CA SER A 6 23.70 -8.76 -19.01
C SER A 6 22.45 -9.54 -18.56
N LYS A 7 21.86 -10.31 -19.46
CA LYS A 7 20.80 -11.25 -19.11
C LYS A 7 21.40 -12.38 -18.29
N LEU A 8 21.08 -12.45 -17.02
CA LEU A 8 21.35 -13.66 -16.23
C LEU A 8 20.57 -14.83 -16.86
N PRO A 9 21.17 -16.04 -16.91
CA PRO A 9 20.47 -17.21 -17.44
C PRO A 9 19.24 -17.52 -16.58
N VAL A 10 18.08 -17.67 -17.21
CA VAL A 10 16.84 -18.05 -16.58
C VAL A 10 16.91 -19.55 -16.26
N SER A 11 16.92 -19.92 -14.97
CA SER A 11 16.86 -21.31 -14.55
C SER A 11 15.41 -21.82 -14.55
N PRO A 12 15.11 -22.99 -15.15
CA PRO A 12 13.78 -23.60 -15.07
C PRO A 12 13.40 -24.01 -13.64
N GLU A 13 14.37 -24.11 -12.73
CA GLU A 13 14.16 -24.53 -11.34
C GLU A 13 13.50 -23.45 -10.46
N ASN A 14 13.47 -22.20 -10.91
CA ASN A 14 12.87 -21.06 -10.19
C ASN A 14 11.41 -20.78 -10.61
N CYS A 15 10.70 -21.77 -11.11
CA CYS A 15 9.30 -21.65 -11.49
C CYS A 15 8.41 -22.36 -10.46
N VAL A 16 7.64 -21.60 -9.68
CA VAL A 16 6.61 -22.13 -8.77
C VAL A 16 5.25 -21.79 -9.37
N ASP A 17 4.44 -22.78 -9.65
CA ASP A 17 3.07 -22.64 -10.21
C ASP A 17 2.95 -21.68 -11.41
N GLY A 18 3.94 -21.70 -12.31
CA GLY A 18 4.01 -20.79 -13.46
C GLY A 18 4.60 -19.40 -13.15
N PHE A 19 4.94 -19.11 -11.90
CA PHE A 19 5.60 -17.87 -11.50
C PHE A 19 7.12 -17.99 -11.65
N ASN A 20 7.67 -17.37 -12.70
CA ASN A 20 9.11 -17.39 -12.99
C ASN A 20 9.80 -16.19 -12.33
N VAL A 21 10.44 -16.43 -11.18
CA VAL A 21 11.12 -15.41 -10.37
C VAL A 21 12.25 -14.72 -11.15
N ASP A 22 13.08 -15.46 -11.87
CA ASP A 22 14.21 -14.90 -12.63
C ASP A 22 13.75 -13.97 -13.75
N ARG A 23 12.66 -14.33 -14.43
CA ARG A 23 12.03 -13.48 -15.44
C ARG A 23 11.53 -12.19 -14.84
N ILE A 24 10.83 -12.25 -13.71
CA ILE A 24 10.28 -11.07 -13.03
C ILE A 24 11.40 -10.19 -12.48
N ARG A 25 12.45 -10.78 -11.89
CA ARG A 25 13.62 -10.01 -11.43
C ARG A 25 14.28 -9.17 -12.51
N GLN A 26 14.23 -9.60 -13.77
CA GLN A 26 14.80 -8.83 -14.89
C GLN A 26 14.11 -7.48 -15.11
N ASP A 27 12.86 -7.35 -14.69
CA ASP A 27 12.12 -6.09 -14.78
C ASP A 27 12.58 -5.06 -13.74
N PHE A 28 13.34 -5.49 -12.71
CA PHE A 28 13.81 -4.65 -11.61
C PHE A 28 15.33 -4.44 -11.69
N PRO A 29 15.81 -3.37 -12.32
CA PRO A 29 17.24 -3.18 -12.58
C PRO A 29 18.09 -3.12 -11.29
N ALA A 30 17.56 -2.60 -10.19
CA ALA A 30 18.25 -2.55 -8.91
C ALA A 30 18.58 -3.94 -8.35
N LEU A 31 17.81 -4.98 -8.68
CA LEU A 31 18.05 -6.35 -8.22
C LEU A 31 19.14 -7.09 -9.00
N ASN A 32 19.65 -6.51 -10.10
CA ASN A 32 20.66 -7.11 -10.94
C ASN A 32 22.10 -6.69 -10.54
N GLN A 33 22.27 -6.21 -9.32
CA GLN A 33 23.55 -5.77 -8.77
C GLN A 33 24.25 -6.89 -8.00
N THR A 34 25.57 -6.72 -7.88
CA THR A 34 26.42 -7.52 -7.01
C THR A 34 26.88 -6.65 -5.84
N VAL A 35 26.74 -7.13 -4.62
CA VAL A 35 27.17 -6.46 -3.40
C VAL A 35 28.13 -7.39 -2.67
N HIS A 36 29.32 -6.88 -2.34
CA HIS A 36 30.41 -7.68 -1.75
C HIS A 36 30.75 -8.99 -2.53
N GLY A 37 30.65 -8.94 -3.86
CA GLY A 37 30.94 -10.09 -4.71
C GLY A 37 29.84 -11.14 -4.80
N GLN A 38 28.67 -10.90 -4.16
CA GLN A 38 27.50 -11.79 -4.18
C GLN A 38 26.32 -11.12 -4.87
N PRO A 39 25.43 -11.87 -5.54
CA PRO A 39 24.18 -11.34 -6.07
C PRO A 39 23.36 -10.67 -4.95
N LEU A 40 22.76 -9.52 -5.26
CA LEU A 40 21.93 -8.79 -4.27
C LEU A 40 20.72 -9.60 -3.84
N ALA A 41 20.63 -9.89 -2.53
CA ALA A 41 19.40 -10.31 -1.85
C ALA A 41 18.79 -9.08 -1.16
N TYR A 42 17.69 -8.54 -1.73
CA TYR A 42 17.00 -7.39 -1.17
C TYR A 42 15.75 -7.85 -0.41
N LEU A 43 15.75 -7.71 0.91
CA LEU A 43 14.69 -8.22 1.81
C LEU A 43 13.90 -7.11 2.49
N ASP A 44 14.13 -5.85 2.12
CA ASP A 44 13.51 -4.67 2.76
C ASP A 44 12.39 -4.05 1.90
N ASN A 45 11.64 -4.88 1.16
CA ASN A 45 10.53 -4.39 0.33
C ASN A 45 9.36 -3.81 1.14
N ALA A 46 9.20 -4.21 2.41
CA ALA A 46 8.17 -3.65 3.29
C ALA A 46 8.42 -2.16 3.58
N ALA A 47 9.68 -1.75 3.69
CA ALA A 47 10.05 -0.35 3.86
C ALA A 47 10.10 0.40 2.52
N SER A 48 10.72 -0.20 1.49
CA SER A 48 10.85 0.44 0.17
C SER A 48 10.94 -0.60 -0.94
N THR A 49 9.88 -0.73 -1.73
CA THR A 49 9.83 -1.64 -2.88
C THR A 49 10.67 -1.10 -4.03
N GLN A 50 11.47 -1.97 -4.66
CA GLN A 50 12.24 -1.64 -5.85
C GLN A 50 11.33 -1.28 -7.03
N ARG A 51 11.79 -0.39 -7.89
CA ARG A 51 11.01 0.11 -9.03
C ARG A 51 11.29 -0.71 -10.28
N PRO A 52 10.26 -1.21 -10.99
CA PRO A 52 10.46 -1.85 -12.29
C PRO A 52 10.86 -0.83 -13.36
N THR A 53 11.55 -1.30 -14.38
CA THR A 53 12.01 -0.50 -15.53
C THR A 53 10.88 0.32 -16.14
N ALA A 54 9.69 -0.26 -16.28
CA ALA A 54 8.53 0.44 -16.84
C ALA A 54 8.15 1.71 -16.05
N VAL A 55 8.26 1.69 -14.71
CA VAL A 55 8.00 2.86 -13.86
C VAL A 55 9.11 3.91 -14.01
N ILE A 56 10.37 3.47 -14.02
CA ILE A 56 11.53 4.37 -14.18
C ILE A 56 11.46 5.09 -15.53
N GLU A 57 11.19 4.35 -16.61
CA GLU A 57 11.07 4.88 -17.96
C GLU A 57 9.86 5.82 -18.10
N ALA A 58 8.70 5.49 -17.50
CA ALA A 58 7.52 6.34 -17.53
C ALA A 58 7.75 7.70 -16.85
N ILE A 59 8.40 7.70 -15.67
CA ILE A 59 8.78 8.93 -14.96
C ILE A 59 9.77 9.75 -15.80
N GLY A 60 10.81 9.12 -16.33
CA GLY A 60 11.79 9.79 -17.18
C GLY A 60 11.18 10.37 -18.45
N ALA A 61 10.29 9.63 -19.11
CA ALA A 61 9.59 10.09 -20.31
C ALA A 61 8.67 11.27 -20.03
N TYR A 62 7.94 11.25 -18.90
CA TYR A 62 7.09 12.35 -18.48
C TYR A 62 7.90 13.64 -18.31
N TYR A 63 8.98 13.59 -17.52
CA TYR A 63 9.83 14.78 -17.31
C TYR A 63 10.50 15.27 -18.60
N ALA A 64 10.88 14.37 -19.48
CA ALA A 64 11.58 14.74 -20.72
C ALA A 64 10.64 15.33 -21.80
N LYS A 65 9.34 14.99 -21.78
CA LYS A 65 8.46 15.28 -22.92
C LYS A 65 7.17 16.04 -22.57
N ASP A 66 6.54 15.71 -21.44
CA ASP A 66 5.15 16.09 -21.16
C ASP A 66 4.98 16.79 -19.81
N HIS A 67 6.08 17.15 -19.13
CA HIS A 67 5.99 17.78 -17.80
C HIS A 67 5.28 19.13 -17.88
N ALA A 68 4.07 19.18 -17.33
CA ALA A 68 3.22 20.36 -17.29
C ALA A 68 2.23 20.29 -16.10
N ASN A 69 1.61 21.42 -15.81
CA ASN A 69 0.59 21.52 -14.77
C ASN A 69 -0.68 20.77 -15.17
N VAL A 70 -1.08 19.80 -14.38
CA VAL A 70 -2.29 18.98 -14.58
C VAL A 70 -3.52 19.82 -14.27
N HIS A 71 -4.58 19.71 -15.09
CA HIS A 71 -5.89 20.37 -14.97
C HIS A 71 -5.92 21.91 -15.07
N ARG A 72 -4.80 22.59 -15.28
CA ARG A 72 -4.77 24.07 -15.24
C ARG A 72 -4.24 24.76 -16.48
N GLY A 73 -3.63 24.03 -17.41
CA GLY A 73 -3.09 24.59 -18.63
C GLY A 73 -4.00 24.40 -19.82
N VAL A 74 -4.02 25.37 -20.73
CA VAL A 74 -4.78 25.32 -22.00
C VAL A 74 -3.91 24.92 -23.18
N HIS A 75 -2.66 24.50 -22.95
CA HIS A 75 -1.72 24.11 -23.98
C HIS A 75 -1.54 22.56 -24.04
N THR A 76 -1.02 22.08 -25.16
CA THR A 76 -0.92 20.66 -25.49
C THR A 76 -0.24 19.81 -24.41
N LEU A 77 0.86 20.28 -23.79
CA LEU A 77 1.55 19.51 -22.75
C LEU A 77 0.68 19.33 -21.50
N SER A 78 -0.05 20.37 -21.10
CA SER A 78 -0.98 20.27 -19.97
C SER A 78 -2.13 19.30 -20.25
N GLN A 79 -2.65 19.29 -21.49
CA GLN A 79 -3.67 18.33 -21.89
C GLN A 79 -3.15 16.90 -21.82
N ARG A 80 -1.96 16.62 -22.39
CA ARG A 80 -1.34 15.29 -22.33
C ARG A 80 -1.08 14.84 -20.90
N ALA A 81 -0.56 15.72 -20.04
CA ALA A 81 -0.32 15.42 -18.63
C ALA A 81 -1.63 15.11 -17.90
N THR A 82 -2.70 15.85 -18.18
CA THR A 82 -4.04 15.63 -17.61
C THR A 82 -4.61 14.30 -18.07
N ASP A 83 -4.57 14.01 -19.37
CA ASP A 83 -5.09 12.77 -19.94
C ASP A 83 -4.36 11.55 -19.35
N ALA A 84 -3.04 11.62 -19.21
CA ALA A 84 -2.24 10.56 -18.60
C ALA A 84 -2.57 10.35 -17.11
N TYR A 85 -2.76 11.44 -16.36
CA TYR A 85 -3.14 11.40 -14.95
C TYR A 85 -4.53 10.78 -14.74
N GLU A 86 -5.52 11.20 -15.53
CA GLU A 86 -6.87 10.65 -15.43
C GLU A 86 -6.97 9.21 -15.95
N ALA A 87 -6.19 8.85 -16.96
CA ALA A 87 -6.08 7.46 -17.39
C ALA A 87 -5.47 6.55 -16.29
N ALA A 88 -4.49 7.04 -15.54
CA ALA A 88 -3.95 6.32 -14.38
C ALA A 88 -5.01 6.15 -13.28
N ARG A 89 -5.77 7.21 -12.97
CA ARG A 89 -6.89 7.17 -12.01
C ARG A 89 -7.92 6.12 -12.40
N GLN A 90 -8.31 6.09 -13.67
CA GLN A 90 -9.25 5.09 -14.19
C GLN A 90 -8.72 3.66 -14.08
N LYS A 91 -7.44 3.43 -14.36
CA LYS A 91 -6.81 2.11 -14.18
C LYS A 91 -6.83 1.65 -12.73
N VAL A 92 -6.52 2.54 -11.78
CA VAL A 92 -6.60 2.23 -10.35
C VAL A 92 -8.04 1.92 -9.95
N GLN A 93 -9.00 2.74 -10.39
CA GLN A 93 -10.43 2.52 -10.14
C GLN A 93 -10.88 1.13 -10.59
N GLN A 94 -10.51 0.71 -11.80
CA GLN A 94 -10.84 -0.61 -12.35
C GLN A 94 -10.14 -1.73 -11.56
N PHE A 95 -8.86 -1.54 -11.23
CA PHE A 95 -8.05 -2.55 -10.52
C PHE A 95 -8.59 -2.88 -9.13
N ILE A 96 -9.02 -1.87 -8.37
CA ILE A 96 -9.60 -2.06 -7.04
C ILE A 96 -11.13 -2.24 -7.05
N ASN A 97 -11.74 -2.28 -8.23
CA ASN A 97 -13.19 -2.41 -8.42
C ASN A 97 -14.01 -1.33 -7.71
N ALA A 98 -13.51 -0.10 -7.68
CA ALA A 98 -14.26 1.05 -7.16
C ALA A 98 -15.39 1.42 -8.14
N ALA A 99 -16.51 1.93 -7.64
CA ALA A 99 -17.67 2.25 -8.47
C ALA A 99 -17.44 3.49 -9.36
N SER A 100 -16.57 4.40 -8.93
CA SER A 100 -16.31 5.67 -9.63
C SER A 100 -14.86 6.11 -9.48
N THR A 101 -14.33 6.80 -10.49
CA THR A 101 -13.02 7.47 -10.41
C THR A 101 -12.97 8.55 -9.33
N ARG A 102 -14.12 9.05 -8.86
CA ARG A 102 -14.22 10.01 -7.74
C ARG A 102 -13.80 9.40 -6.41
N GLU A 103 -13.82 8.08 -6.29
CA GLU A 103 -13.39 7.35 -5.09
C GLU A 103 -11.88 7.21 -5.01
N ILE A 104 -11.16 7.57 -6.09
CA ILE A 104 -9.71 7.45 -6.15
C ILE A 104 -9.07 8.80 -5.84
N VAL A 105 -8.39 8.87 -4.71
CA VAL A 105 -7.61 10.05 -4.28
C VAL A 105 -6.14 9.68 -4.23
N PHE A 106 -5.31 10.33 -5.03
CA PHE A 106 -3.86 10.17 -4.96
C PHE A 106 -3.29 11.05 -3.85
N THR A 107 -2.46 10.45 -3.01
CA THR A 107 -1.79 11.09 -1.89
C THR A 107 -0.27 10.87 -1.97
N SER A 108 0.48 11.48 -1.07
CA SER A 108 1.94 11.31 -1.00
C SER A 108 2.38 9.95 -0.43
N GLY A 109 1.44 9.16 0.10
CA GLY A 109 1.69 7.82 0.66
C GLY A 109 0.67 7.44 1.74
N THR A 110 0.82 6.25 2.32
CA THR A 110 -0.12 5.69 3.30
C THR A 110 -0.32 6.61 4.52
N THR A 111 0.74 7.19 5.05
CA THR A 111 0.65 8.13 6.18
C THR A 111 -0.24 9.32 5.86
N ASP A 112 -0.07 9.91 4.68
CA ASP A 112 -0.88 11.03 4.23
C ASP A 112 -2.35 10.62 4.02
N SER A 113 -2.57 9.45 3.42
CA SER A 113 -3.92 8.89 3.25
C SER A 113 -4.66 8.68 4.57
N ILE A 114 -4.01 8.12 5.58
CA ILE A 114 -4.64 7.86 6.87
C ILE A 114 -4.90 9.17 7.63
N ASN A 115 -3.99 10.13 7.58
CA ASN A 115 -4.23 11.46 8.14
C ASN A 115 -5.41 12.16 7.45
N LEU A 116 -5.48 12.09 6.12
CA LEU A 116 -6.62 12.64 5.36
C LEU A 116 -7.95 12.02 5.82
N LEU A 117 -7.98 10.67 5.99
CA LEU A 117 -9.16 9.98 6.51
C LEU A 117 -9.53 10.40 7.92
N ALA A 118 -8.52 10.54 8.81
CA ALA A 118 -8.75 10.97 10.19
C ALA A 118 -9.37 12.38 10.24
N TYR A 119 -8.91 13.30 9.39
CA TYR A 119 -9.54 14.63 9.28
C TYR A 119 -10.93 14.57 8.66
N ALA A 120 -11.12 13.78 7.61
CA ALA A 120 -12.42 13.70 6.92
C ALA A 120 -13.53 13.07 7.78
N LEU A 121 -13.17 12.20 8.72
CA LEU A 121 -14.12 11.51 9.60
C LEU A 121 -14.38 12.27 10.91
N GLU A 122 -13.61 13.31 11.23
CA GLU A 122 -13.63 13.99 12.52
C GLU A 122 -15.03 14.49 12.93
N ASP A 123 -15.74 15.14 12.01
CA ASP A 123 -17.08 15.70 12.29
C ASP A 123 -18.15 14.63 12.60
N GLY A 124 -17.93 13.39 12.15
CA GLY A 124 -18.84 12.27 12.38
C GLY A 124 -18.60 11.51 13.69
N ILE A 125 -17.47 11.73 14.35
CA ILE A 125 -17.05 10.99 15.54
C ILE A 125 -17.40 11.78 16.80
N LYS A 126 -18.01 11.09 17.76
CA LYS A 126 -18.52 11.69 19.00
C LYS A 126 -17.73 11.24 20.22
N PRO A 127 -17.74 12.02 21.31
CA PRO A 127 -17.16 11.59 22.58
C PRO A 127 -17.69 10.23 23.03
N GLY A 128 -16.77 9.31 23.33
CA GLY A 128 -17.08 7.94 23.75
C GLY A 128 -17.33 6.95 22.60
N ASP A 129 -17.25 7.36 21.35
CA ASP A 129 -17.14 6.44 20.22
C ASP A 129 -15.82 5.68 20.30
N GLU A 130 -15.77 4.47 19.73
CA GLU A 130 -14.60 3.60 19.84
C GLU A 130 -13.96 3.38 18.46
N ILE A 131 -12.63 3.56 18.40
CA ILE A 131 -11.80 3.22 17.25
C ILE A 131 -10.97 2.00 17.61
N VAL A 132 -11.07 0.93 16.82
CA VAL A 132 -10.39 -0.34 17.08
C VAL A 132 -9.19 -0.50 16.14
N LEU A 133 -8.01 -0.76 16.70
CA LEU A 133 -6.76 -1.05 16.00
C LEU A 133 -6.21 -2.41 16.44
N SER A 134 -5.27 -2.98 15.68
CA SER A 134 -4.46 -4.10 16.17
C SER A 134 -3.18 -3.61 16.85
N GLN A 135 -2.61 -4.45 17.73
CA GLN A 135 -1.32 -4.17 18.38
C GLN A 135 -0.14 -4.20 17.37
N MET A 136 -0.33 -4.80 16.20
CA MET A 136 0.71 -4.94 15.17
C MET A 136 0.73 -3.81 14.14
N GLU A 137 -0.01 -2.73 14.37
CA GLU A 137 -0.11 -1.63 13.41
C GLU A 137 1.19 -0.85 13.26
N HIS A 138 1.46 -0.39 12.05
CA HIS A 138 2.50 0.60 11.81
C HIS A 138 2.08 1.95 12.40
N HIS A 139 3.06 2.77 12.85
CA HIS A 139 2.79 4.09 13.44
C HIS A 139 1.90 4.99 12.57
N SER A 140 1.97 4.87 11.25
CA SER A 140 1.09 5.61 10.34
C SER A 140 -0.40 5.27 10.51
N ASN A 141 -0.71 4.08 11.04
CA ASN A 141 -2.07 3.63 11.35
C ASN A 141 -2.36 3.59 12.86
N ILE A 142 -1.58 4.29 13.66
CA ILE A 142 -1.81 4.46 15.12
C ILE A 142 -1.98 5.94 15.44
N VAL A 143 -0.96 6.74 15.13
CA VAL A 143 -0.86 8.14 15.57
C VAL A 143 -2.01 9.02 15.05
N PRO A 144 -2.44 8.95 13.78
CA PRO A 144 -3.57 9.75 13.31
C PRO A 144 -4.86 9.50 14.10
N TRP A 145 -5.11 8.23 14.48
CA TRP A 145 -6.28 7.86 15.28
C TRP A 145 -6.16 8.27 16.73
N GLN A 146 -4.96 8.23 17.32
CA GLN A 146 -4.72 8.78 18.67
C GLN A 146 -5.05 10.27 18.71
N LEU A 147 -4.49 11.04 17.75
CA LEU A 147 -4.77 12.48 17.65
C LEU A 147 -6.24 12.78 17.37
N LEU A 148 -6.92 11.96 16.60
CA LEU A 148 -8.36 12.09 16.38
C LEU A 148 -9.14 11.83 17.68
N CYS A 149 -8.81 10.78 18.43
CA CYS A 149 -9.41 10.51 19.73
C CYS A 149 -9.21 11.65 20.74
N GLU A 150 -8.02 12.26 20.78
CA GLU A 150 -7.72 13.42 21.63
C GLU A 150 -8.61 14.62 21.28
N ARG A 151 -8.84 14.87 19.99
CA ARG A 151 -9.68 16.00 19.55
C ARG A 151 -11.18 15.79 19.75
N THR A 152 -11.65 14.55 19.54
CA THR A 152 -13.09 14.24 19.52
C THR A 152 -13.62 13.69 20.85
N GLY A 153 -12.75 13.24 21.74
CA GLY A 153 -13.13 12.50 22.95
C GLY A 153 -13.51 11.04 22.69
N ALA A 154 -13.20 10.51 21.52
CA ALA A 154 -13.33 9.08 21.21
C ALA A 154 -12.27 8.25 21.96
N VAL A 155 -12.46 6.95 22.02
CA VAL A 155 -11.62 6.02 22.78
C VAL A 155 -10.92 5.06 21.83
N LEU A 156 -9.59 5.01 21.88
CA LEU A 156 -8.81 4.03 21.14
C LEU A 156 -8.85 2.67 21.85
N LYS A 157 -9.18 1.62 21.14
CA LYS A 157 -9.16 0.22 21.58
C LYS A 157 -8.13 -0.56 20.77
N VAL A 158 -7.32 -1.35 21.44
CA VAL A 158 -6.25 -2.13 20.79
C VAL A 158 -6.53 -3.61 21.00
N VAL A 159 -6.59 -4.36 19.90
CA VAL A 159 -6.69 -5.81 19.90
C VAL A 159 -5.30 -6.38 20.15
N PRO A 160 -5.11 -7.21 21.18
CA PRO A 160 -3.81 -7.80 21.49
C PRO A 160 -3.41 -8.87 20.46
N ILE A 161 -2.12 -9.21 20.47
CA ILE A 161 -1.55 -10.37 19.78
C ILE A 161 -1.00 -11.34 20.82
N ASN A 162 -1.03 -12.64 20.47
CA ASN A 162 -0.44 -13.68 21.30
C ASN A 162 1.10 -13.75 21.15
N GLU A 163 1.76 -14.67 21.88
CA GLU A 163 3.22 -14.86 21.83
C GLU A 163 3.73 -15.32 20.44
N HIS A 164 2.86 -15.84 19.60
CA HIS A 164 3.17 -16.23 18.21
C HIS A 164 2.97 -15.08 17.22
N GLY A 165 2.57 -13.90 17.70
CA GLY A 165 2.29 -12.73 16.87
C GLY A 165 0.91 -12.74 16.21
N GLU A 166 0.07 -13.73 16.47
CA GLU A 166 -1.27 -13.85 15.89
C GLU A 166 -2.27 -12.97 16.64
N LEU A 167 -3.23 -12.38 15.91
CA LEU A 167 -4.29 -11.57 16.50
C LEU A 167 -5.24 -12.43 17.33
N GLU A 168 -5.54 -11.99 18.56
CA GLU A 168 -6.51 -12.66 19.42
C GLU A 168 -7.94 -12.37 18.91
N LEU A 169 -8.51 -13.32 18.15
CA LEU A 169 -9.80 -13.14 17.49
C LEU A 169 -10.96 -12.95 18.48
N GLU A 170 -10.96 -13.65 19.61
CA GLU A 170 -11.99 -13.49 20.64
C GLU A 170 -11.94 -12.10 21.26
N ALA A 171 -10.73 -11.58 21.54
CA ALA A 171 -10.55 -10.20 21.99
C ALA A 171 -11.03 -9.20 20.93
N TYR A 172 -10.70 -9.40 19.66
CA TYR A 172 -11.20 -8.57 18.57
C TYR A 172 -12.72 -8.53 18.53
N LEU A 173 -13.38 -9.69 18.51
CA LEU A 173 -14.86 -9.77 18.48
C LEU A 173 -15.49 -9.11 19.71
N SER A 174 -14.87 -9.22 20.90
CA SER A 174 -15.35 -8.61 22.12
C SER A 174 -15.28 -7.07 22.11
N LEU A 175 -14.39 -6.49 21.30
CA LEU A 175 -14.20 -5.06 21.14
C LEU A 175 -15.16 -4.45 20.09
N ILE A 176 -15.77 -5.26 19.22
CA ILE A 176 -16.75 -4.75 18.25
C ILE A 176 -18.10 -4.56 18.96
N ARG A 177 -18.46 -3.33 19.21
CA ARG A 177 -19.63 -2.93 20.01
C ARG A 177 -20.44 -1.86 19.28
N PRO A 178 -21.67 -1.54 19.73
CA PRO A 178 -22.49 -0.50 19.12
C PRO A 178 -21.83 0.89 19.07
N ARG A 179 -20.83 1.15 19.91
CA ARG A 179 -20.03 2.38 19.90
C ARG A 179 -18.80 2.33 19.00
N THR A 180 -18.47 1.16 18.43
CA THR A 180 -17.34 1.04 17.49
C THR A 180 -17.73 1.72 16.18
N CYS A 181 -17.14 2.88 15.92
CA CYS A 181 -17.39 3.68 14.72
C CYS A 181 -16.36 3.39 13.61
N LEU A 182 -15.18 2.87 13.98
CA LEU A 182 -14.11 2.60 13.03
C LEU A 182 -13.28 1.40 13.48
N VAL A 183 -12.88 0.57 12.50
CA VAL A 183 -11.86 -0.47 12.62
C VAL A 183 -10.79 -0.19 11.59
N ALA A 184 -9.55 0.04 12.02
CA ALA A 184 -8.43 0.31 11.13
C ALA A 184 -7.30 -0.69 11.40
N MET A 185 -7.14 -1.66 10.51
CA MET A 185 -6.18 -2.76 10.66
C MET A 185 -5.38 -2.96 9.38
N ALA A 186 -4.10 -3.26 9.51
CA ALA A 186 -3.26 -3.67 8.40
C ALA A 186 -3.69 -5.04 7.89
N HIS A 187 -3.82 -5.20 6.56
CA HIS A 187 -4.08 -6.51 5.95
C HIS A 187 -2.89 -7.46 6.11
N VAL A 188 -1.67 -6.94 5.97
CA VAL A 188 -0.41 -7.66 6.18
C VAL A 188 0.49 -6.81 7.06
N SER A 189 0.98 -7.40 8.17
CA SER A 189 1.95 -6.73 9.04
C SER A 189 3.30 -6.59 8.35
N ASN A 190 3.82 -5.37 8.30
CA ASN A 190 5.15 -5.09 7.77
C ASN A 190 6.29 -5.60 8.69
N ALA A 191 6.01 -5.77 9.99
CA ALA A 191 6.99 -6.24 10.97
C ALA A 191 6.99 -7.77 11.12
N LEU A 192 5.80 -8.38 11.14
CA LEU A 192 5.64 -9.81 11.41
C LEU A 192 5.44 -10.64 10.14
N GLY A 193 5.10 -10.01 9.01
CA GLY A 193 4.77 -10.70 7.76
C GLY A 193 3.47 -11.51 7.82
N LEU A 194 2.70 -11.37 8.89
CA LEU A 194 1.42 -12.06 9.08
C LEU A 194 0.32 -11.34 8.31
N SER A 195 -0.53 -12.13 7.64
CA SER A 195 -1.70 -11.63 6.93
C SER A 195 -2.96 -11.83 7.77
N LEU A 196 -3.78 -10.78 7.86
CA LEU A 196 -5.08 -10.80 8.55
C LEU A 196 -6.23 -11.23 7.62
N ILE A 197 -5.94 -11.83 6.47
CA ILE A 197 -6.94 -12.22 5.47
C ILE A 197 -8.05 -13.12 6.04
N HIS A 198 -7.73 -13.96 7.01
CA HIS A 198 -8.72 -14.82 7.67
C HIS A 198 -9.72 -14.07 8.53
N ILE A 199 -9.42 -12.82 8.90
CA ILE A 199 -10.31 -11.94 9.67
C ILE A 199 -11.15 -11.11 8.74
N SER A 200 -10.54 -10.58 7.67
CA SER A 200 -11.21 -9.71 6.70
C SER A 200 -12.02 -10.46 5.65
N GLU A 201 -11.60 -11.70 5.30
CA GLU A 201 -12.25 -12.56 4.31
C GLU A 201 -12.39 -14.02 4.83
N PRO A 202 -13.20 -14.29 5.86
CA PRO A 202 -13.23 -15.60 6.50
C PRO A 202 -13.77 -16.73 5.59
N THR A 203 -14.35 -16.39 4.44
CA THR A 203 -14.93 -17.36 3.49
C THR A 203 -14.01 -17.71 2.31
N ARG A 204 -12.92 -16.95 2.11
CA ARG A 204 -12.00 -17.16 1.00
C ARG A 204 -10.86 -18.08 1.42
N ARG A 205 -11.07 -19.42 1.32
CA ARG A 205 -9.97 -20.39 1.38
C ARG A 205 -9.22 -20.36 0.05
N THR A 206 -8.22 -19.51 -0.08
CA THR A 206 -7.17 -19.67 -1.10
C THR A 206 -5.96 -20.27 -0.40
N PRO A 207 -5.49 -21.45 -0.80
CA PRO A 207 -4.18 -21.92 -0.35
C PRO A 207 -3.11 -20.94 -0.89
N ILE A 208 -2.20 -20.56 -0.03
CA ILE A 208 -0.96 -19.86 -0.38
C ILE A 208 -0.02 -20.85 -1.02
#